data_23e761379a004f6d1dffe34a1b9e05c2
#
_entry.id   23e761379a004f6d1dffe34a1b9e05c2
#
_cell.length_a   1.000
_cell.length_b   1.000
_cell.length_c   1.000
_cell.angle_alpha   90.00
_cell.angle_beta   90.00
_cell.angle_gamma   90.00
#
_symmetry.space_group_name_H-M   'P 1'
#
loop_
_entity.id
_entity.type
_entity.pdbx_description
1 polymer ?
#
loop_
_entity_poly.entity_id
_entity_poly.type
_entity_poly.pdbx_seq_one_letter_code
_entity_poly.pdbx_strand_id
1 'polypeptide(L)'
;MTRLWLVERSYDDRNLISFTYATVDGTHQLRKELSMTLLQRRSRPITAAIDVDDETELSTVDEDNREQFAAEASKMAAEHDP
;
A
#
# COMPACT_ATOMS: atom_id res chain seq x y z
N MET A 1 4.33 -12.05 -10.44
CA MET A 1 4.59 -11.25 -9.22
C MET A 1 4.36 -9.78 -9.53
N THR A 2 3.51 -9.14 -8.75
CA THR A 2 3.16 -7.74 -8.95
C THR A 2 3.66 -6.92 -7.78
N ARG A 3 4.42 -5.87 -8.03
CA ARG A 3 4.92 -4.98 -6.99
C ARG A 3 3.98 -3.80 -6.81
N LEU A 4 3.62 -3.55 -5.55
CA LEU A 4 2.79 -2.42 -5.18
C LEU A 4 3.57 -1.54 -4.20
N TRP A 5 3.26 -0.25 -4.23
CA TRP A 5 3.96 0.76 -3.43
C TRP A 5 3.00 1.42 -2.46
N LEU A 6 3.50 1.73 -1.27
CA LEU A 6 2.69 2.37 -0.23
C LEU A 6 2.27 3.77 -0.69
N VAL A 7 0.99 4.00 -0.83
CA VAL A 7 0.44 5.27 -1.31
C VAL A 7 -0.36 6.01 -0.26
N GLU A 8 -0.86 5.30 0.77
CA GLU A 8 -1.70 5.92 1.78
C GLU A 8 -1.58 5.20 3.12
N ARG A 9 -1.61 5.95 4.22
CA ARG A 9 -1.72 5.45 5.59
C ARG A 9 -2.84 6.19 6.28
N SER A 10 -3.57 5.50 7.14
CA SER A 10 -4.69 6.10 7.84
C SER A 10 -4.80 5.49 9.24
N TYR A 11 -5.17 6.32 10.22
CA TYR A 11 -5.41 5.90 11.60
C TYR A 11 -6.90 5.91 11.90
N ASP A 12 -7.32 4.91 12.68
CA ASP A 12 -8.68 4.82 13.19
C ASP A 12 -8.64 5.00 14.71
N ASP A 13 -9.69 5.59 15.27
CA ASP A 13 -9.86 5.77 16.71
C ASP A 13 -9.87 4.44 17.48
N ARG A 14 -10.08 3.32 16.79
CA ARG A 14 -10.09 1.99 17.39
C ARG A 14 -8.72 1.34 17.46
N ASN A 15 -7.66 2.13 17.43
CA ASN A 15 -6.29 1.63 17.48
C ASN A 15 -5.91 0.78 16.25
N LEU A 16 -6.50 1.08 15.12
CA LEU A 16 -6.20 0.43 13.85
C LEU A 16 -5.44 1.37 12.94
N ILE A 17 -4.49 0.81 12.21
CA ILE A 17 -3.79 1.54 11.17
C ILE A 17 -4.01 0.81 9.84
N SER A 18 -4.35 1.56 8.81
CA SER A 18 -4.62 1.03 7.47
C SER A 18 -3.52 1.47 6.52
N PHE A 19 -3.09 0.55 5.66
CA PHE A 19 -2.09 0.81 4.63
C PHE A 19 -2.67 0.46 3.28
N THR A 20 -2.54 1.37 2.32
CA THR A 20 -2.96 1.10 0.94
C THR A 20 -1.71 1.07 0.06
N TYR A 21 -1.56 -0.01 -0.69
CA TYR A 21 -0.49 -0.21 -1.65
C TYR A 21 -1.10 -0.20 -3.04
N ALA A 22 -0.43 0.41 -3.99
CA ALA A 22 -0.93 0.50 -5.36
C ALA A 22 0.18 0.23 -6.37
N THR A 23 -0.23 -0.23 -7.56
CA THR A 23 0.69 -0.38 -8.69
C THR A 23 1.12 0.99 -9.20
N VAL A 24 2.27 1.05 -9.89
CA VAL A 24 2.79 2.33 -10.39
C VAL A 24 1.88 2.99 -11.42
N ASP A 25 1.04 2.22 -12.08
CA ASP A 25 0.06 2.75 -13.02
C ASP A 25 -1.25 3.18 -12.34
N GLY A 26 -1.38 2.92 -11.04
CA GLY A 26 -2.53 3.34 -10.26
C GLY A 26 -3.81 2.54 -10.51
N THR A 27 -3.73 1.41 -11.22
CA THR A 27 -4.93 0.65 -11.60
C THR A 27 -5.39 -0.35 -10.55
N HIS A 28 -4.45 -0.87 -9.76
CA HIS A 28 -4.74 -1.91 -8.76
C HIS A 28 -4.22 -1.52 -7.41
N GLN A 29 -4.90 -1.98 -6.36
CA GLN A 29 -4.53 -1.69 -4.98
C GLN A 29 -4.73 -2.90 -4.08
N LEU A 30 -4.02 -2.88 -2.95
CA LEU A 30 -4.22 -3.84 -1.86
C LEU A 30 -4.21 -3.05 -0.56
N ARG A 31 -5.25 -3.23 0.25
CA ARG A 31 -5.37 -2.56 1.54
C ARG A 31 -5.12 -3.56 2.66
N LYS A 32 -4.30 -3.16 3.63
CA LYS A 32 -4.01 -3.96 4.83
C LYS A 32 -4.36 -3.16 6.07
N GLU A 33 -4.94 -3.83 7.06
CA GLU A 33 -5.26 -3.21 8.34
C GLU A 33 -4.56 -3.99 9.45
N LEU A 34 -3.94 -3.26 10.39
CA LEU A 34 -3.25 -3.85 11.54
C LEU A 34 -3.60 -3.06 12.78
N SER A 35 -3.70 -3.76 13.92
CA SER A 35 -3.82 -3.05 15.19
C SER A 35 -2.45 -2.46 15.55
N MET A 36 -2.45 -1.31 16.23
CA MET A 36 -1.21 -0.70 16.69
C MET A 36 -0.45 -1.62 17.63
N THR A 37 -1.17 -2.39 18.44
CA THR A 37 -0.56 -3.35 19.35
C THR A 37 0.21 -4.43 18.58
N LEU A 38 -0.39 -4.98 17.52
CA LEU A 38 0.27 -5.97 16.68
C LEU A 38 1.48 -5.38 15.96
N LEU A 39 1.35 -4.15 15.50
CA LEU A 39 2.44 -3.47 14.81
C LEU A 39 3.64 -3.29 15.74
N GLN A 40 3.40 -2.93 17.00
CA GLN A 40 4.46 -2.76 17.99
C GLN A 40 5.12 -4.09 18.36
N ARG A 41 4.37 -5.18 18.35
CA ARG A 41 4.91 -6.52 18.64
C ARG A 41 5.71 -7.09 17.48
N ARG A 42 5.40 -6.67 16.26
CA ARG A 42 6.16 -7.09 15.09
C ARG A 42 7.43 -6.27 15.02
N SER A 43 8.57 -6.94 15.01
CA SER A 43 9.85 -6.28 14.84
C SER A 43 10.12 -5.88 13.39
N ARG A 44 9.16 -6.10 12.48
CA ARG A 44 9.33 -5.76 11.07
C ARG A 44 8.77 -4.36 10.81
N PRO A 45 9.57 -3.46 10.22
CA PRO A 45 9.07 -2.16 9.84
C PRO A 45 8.09 -2.29 8.67
N ILE A 46 7.24 -1.27 8.52
CA ILE A 46 6.37 -1.17 7.36
C ILE A 46 7.25 -0.88 6.15
N THR A 47 7.13 -1.72 5.12
CA THR A 47 7.94 -1.57 3.93
C THR A 47 7.28 -0.60 2.95
N ALA A 48 8.12 0.08 2.15
CA ALA A 48 7.63 0.99 1.12
C ALA A 48 6.97 0.25 -0.04
N ALA A 49 7.28 -1.03 -0.21
CA ALA A 49 6.73 -1.85 -1.29
C ALA A 49 6.45 -3.27 -0.81
N ILE A 50 5.51 -3.92 -1.48
CA ILE A 50 5.22 -5.34 -1.28
C ILE A 50 5.10 -6.01 -2.63
N ASP A 51 5.40 -7.32 -2.68
CA ASP A 51 5.20 -8.13 -3.87
C ASP A 51 4.04 -9.09 -3.63
N VAL A 52 3.12 -9.14 -4.58
CA VAL A 52 1.92 -9.98 -4.50
C VAL A 52 1.97 -11.02 -5.60
N ASP A 53 1.90 -12.29 -5.22
CA ASP A 53 1.95 -13.41 -6.17
C ASP A 53 0.59 -13.66 -6.81
N ASP A 54 -0.49 -13.43 -6.07
CA ASP A 54 -1.84 -13.70 -6.51
C ASP A 54 -2.57 -12.39 -6.81
N GLU A 55 -2.72 -12.08 -8.09
CA GLU A 55 -3.37 -10.85 -8.52
C GLU A 55 -4.86 -10.80 -8.19
N THR A 56 -5.47 -11.95 -7.85
CA THR A 56 -6.87 -11.96 -7.43
C THR A 56 -7.09 -11.30 -6.08
N GLU A 57 -6.03 -11.12 -5.30
CA GLU A 57 -6.10 -10.37 -4.03
C GLU A 57 -6.19 -8.87 -4.25
N LEU A 58 -5.89 -8.40 -5.45
CA LEU A 58 -5.88 -6.98 -5.75
C LEU A 58 -7.27 -6.47 -6.09
N SER A 59 -7.56 -5.25 -5.66
CA SER A 59 -8.80 -4.56 -6.02
C SER A 59 -8.49 -3.51 -7.08
N THR A 60 -9.51 -3.16 -7.88
CA THR A 60 -9.37 -2.09 -8.86
C THR A 60 -9.47 -0.74 -8.14
N VAL A 61 -8.59 0.17 -8.48
CA VAL A 61 -8.63 1.53 -7.96
C VAL A 61 -9.74 2.32 -8.66
N ASP A 62 -10.52 3.10 -7.89
CA ASP A 62 -11.51 3.99 -8.46
C ASP A 62 -10.87 4.97 -9.43
N GLU A 63 -11.56 5.25 -10.53
CA GLU A 63 -11.06 6.14 -11.55
C GLU A 63 -10.64 7.51 -11.00
N ASP A 64 -11.39 8.01 -10.03
CA ASP A 64 -11.11 9.31 -9.40
C ASP A 64 -9.79 9.32 -8.62
N ASN A 65 -9.33 8.18 -8.15
CA ASN A 65 -8.12 8.05 -7.35
C ASN A 65 -6.92 7.53 -8.14
N ARG A 66 -7.16 7.11 -9.37
CA ARG A 66 -6.14 6.42 -10.18
C ARG A 66 -4.92 7.28 -10.44
N GLU A 67 -5.15 8.53 -10.80
CA GLU A 67 -4.06 9.47 -11.08
C GLU A 67 -3.23 9.77 -9.83
N GLN A 68 -3.91 9.98 -8.71
CA GLN A 68 -3.24 10.25 -7.44
C GLN A 68 -2.41 9.06 -6.99
N PHE A 69 -2.97 7.85 -7.06
CA PHE A 69 -2.26 6.65 -6.64
C PHE A 69 -1.08 6.35 -7.56
N ALA A 70 -1.24 6.57 -8.86
CA ALA A 70 -0.13 6.40 -9.81
C ALA A 70 1.01 7.36 -9.49
N ALA A 71 0.70 8.61 -9.19
CA ALA A 71 1.70 9.61 -8.85
C ALA A 71 2.42 9.26 -7.56
N GLU A 72 1.69 8.86 -6.52
CA GLU A 72 2.29 8.48 -5.24
C GLU A 72 3.12 7.20 -5.36
N ALA A 73 2.62 6.19 -6.07
CA ALA A 73 3.34 4.94 -6.25
C ALA A 73 4.62 5.17 -7.05
N SER A 74 4.56 5.99 -8.10
CA SER A 74 5.72 6.31 -8.91
C SER A 74 6.77 7.09 -8.12
N LYS A 75 6.32 8.00 -7.25
CA LYS A 75 7.21 8.75 -6.36
C LYS A 75 7.92 7.82 -5.39
N MET A 76 7.19 6.89 -4.77
CA MET A 76 7.78 5.92 -3.86
C MET A 76 8.77 5.02 -4.58
N ALA A 77 8.45 4.59 -5.79
CA ALA A 77 9.35 3.76 -6.58
C ALA A 77 10.64 4.50 -6.90
N ALA A 78 10.55 5.78 -7.24
CA ALA A 78 11.73 6.59 -7.54
C ALA A 78 12.60 6.82 -6.29
N GLU A 79 11.98 6.94 -5.11
CA GLU A 79 12.71 7.17 -3.86
C GLU A 79 13.37 5.92 -3.29
N HIS A 80 12.77 4.74 -3.53
CA HIS A 80 13.19 3.49 -2.88
C HIS A 80 13.69 2.42 -3.85
N ASP A 81 13.60 2.65 -5.14
CA ASP A 81 14.09 1.71 -6.13
C ASP A 81 15.62 1.80 -6.17
N PRO A 82 16.31 0.67 -5.94
CA PRO A 82 17.77 0.65 -6.01
C PRO A 82 18.31 0.84 -7.42
#